data_664d64836a45e5923d89c18e8a89ba3e
#
_entry.id   664d64836a45e5923d89c18e8a89ba3e
#
_cell.length_a   1.000
_cell.length_b   1.000
_cell.length_c   1.000
_cell.angle_alpha   90.00
_cell.angle_beta   90.00
_cell.angle_gamma   90.00
#
_symmetry.space_group_name_H-M   'P 1'
#
loop_
_entity.id
_entity.type
_entity.pdbx_description
1 polymer ?
#
loop_
_entity_poly.entity_id
_entity_poly.type
_entity_poly.pdbx_seq_one_letter_code
_entity_poly.pdbx_strand_id
1 'polypeptide(L)'
;MPVIRVNGKVVPLGEKHRTIVLYKPVGVLSTMSDPFGGRTVAELVKTPERLVPVGRLDKDSEGLLLMSNDGTLVNELTHPRFNHTKTYLVKVAGRWSEEKLRTLRSPLTLDDGYTIRPVPVEVVEDSGNNTRILKFVLSEGRKRQIRKMCSAAHLVVLTLKRVKVGDFELPCELKPGEWRDLTESELKALR
;
A
#
# COMPACT_ATOMS: atom_id res chain seq x y z
N MET A 1 31.78 -21.90 2.35
CA MET A 1 30.31 -21.85 2.51
C MET A 1 29.81 -23.26 2.74
N PRO A 2 28.94 -23.53 3.71
CA PRO A 2 28.39 -24.87 3.91
C PRO A 2 27.53 -25.26 2.71
N VAL A 3 27.73 -26.47 2.20
CA VAL A 3 26.93 -27.05 1.09
C VAL A 3 25.98 -28.07 1.74
N ILE A 4 24.67 -27.79 1.67
CA ILE A 4 23.65 -28.74 2.12
C ILE A 4 23.33 -29.67 0.95
N ARG A 5 23.33 -30.99 1.22
CA ARG A 5 22.92 -32.02 0.25
C ARG A 5 21.72 -32.77 0.80
N VAL A 6 20.67 -32.93 -0.01
CA VAL A 6 19.52 -33.77 0.25
C VAL A 6 19.44 -34.82 -0.84
N ASN A 7 19.48 -36.11 -0.46
CA ASN A 7 19.51 -37.25 -1.40
C ASN A 7 20.62 -37.12 -2.46
N GLY A 8 21.84 -36.66 -2.04
CA GLY A 8 23.00 -36.52 -2.92
C GLY A 8 22.98 -35.29 -3.84
N LYS A 9 21.87 -34.54 -3.93
CA LYS A 9 21.77 -33.29 -4.70
C LYS A 9 22.10 -32.09 -3.82
N VAL A 10 22.94 -31.19 -4.35
CA VAL A 10 23.23 -29.91 -3.69
C VAL A 10 21.96 -29.08 -3.69
N VAL A 11 21.50 -28.73 -2.49
CA VAL A 11 20.43 -27.76 -2.33
C VAL A 11 21.09 -26.37 -2.25
N PRO A 12 20.74 -25.43 -3.16
CA PRO A 12 21.26 -24.08 -3.07
C PRO A 12 20.87 -23.48 -1.72
N LEU A 13 21.86 -23.01 -0.96
CA LEU A 13 21.67 -22.30 0.31
C LEU A 13 21.09 -20.93 0.04
N GLY A 14 19.78 -20.80 0.25
CA GLY A 14 19.05 -19.53 0.20
C GLY A 14 18.66 -19.10 -1.22
N GLU A 15 17.36 -18.91 -1.43
CA GLU A 15 16.91 -18.10 -2.57
C GLU A 15 17.46 -16.69 -2.40
N LYS A 16 17.99 -16.10 -3.48
CA LYS A 16 18.38 -14.70 -3.45
C LYS A 16 17.15 -13.85 -3.14
N HIS A 17 17.21 -13.13 -2.02
CA HIS A 17 16.12 -12.22 -1.68
C HIS A 17 15.95 -11.18 -2.78
N ARG A 18 14.72 -11.01 -3.21
CA ARG A 18 14.34 -10.03 -4.23
C ARG A 18 13.12 -9.26 -3.75
N THR A 19 13.18 -7.96 -3.90
CA THR A 19 12.07 -7.06 -3.58
C THR A 19 11.90 -6.09 -4.73
N ILE A 20 10.66 -5.93 -5.15
CA ILE A 20 10.27 -5.03 -6.23
C ILE A 20 9.25 -4.01 -5.74
N VAL A 21 9.18 -2.87 -6.42
CA VAL A 21 8.07 -1.92 -6.33
C VAL A 21 7.20 -2.07 -7.58
N LEU A 22 5.92 -2.22 -7.36
CA LEU A 22 4.88 -2.23 -8.40
C LEU A 22 4.02 -0.98 -8.23
N TYR A 23 3.78 -0.24 -9.31
CA TYR A 23 2.66 0.69 -9.34
C TYR A 23 1.38 -0.12 -9.63
N LYS A 24 0.71 -0.59 -8.57
CA LYS A 24 -0.54 -1.34 -8.71
C LYS A 24 -1.62 -0.45 -9.33
N PRO A 25 -2.22 -0.82 -10.46
CA PRO A 25 -3.34 -0.08 -11.02
C PRO A 25 -4.66 -0.40 -10.30
N VAL A 26 -5.67 0.43 -10.49
CA VAL A 26 -7.06 0.12 -10.12
C VAL A 26 -7.55 -1.11 -10.87
N GLY A 27 -8.46 -1.87 -10.27
CA GLY A 27 -9.06 -3.08 -10.87
C GLY A 27 -8.28 -4.38 -10.62
N VAL A 28 -7.07 -4.30 -10.06
CA VAL A 28 -6.18 -5.44 -9.79
C VAL A 28 -6.18 -5.78 -8.29
N LEU A 29 -6.27 -7.07 -7.97
CA LEU A 29 -6.24 -7.60 -6.61
C LEU A 29 -4.80 -7.77 -6.11
N SER A 30 -4.53 -7.39 -4.85
CA SER A 30 -3.25 -7.59 -4.17
C SER A 30 -3.12 -9.04 -3.64
N THR A 31 -3.19 -10.01 -4.52
CA THR A 31 -3.08 -11.45 -4.22
C THR A 31 -2.38 -12.17 -5.36
N MET A 32 -1.85 -13.36 -5.07
CA MET A 32 -1.18 -14.20 -6.08
C MET A 32 -2.18 -15.02 -6.92
N SER A 33 -3.40 -15.24 -6.41
CA SER A 33 -4.47 -15.95 -7.14
C SER A 33 -5.83 -15.47 -6.68
N ASP A 34 -6.82 -15.61 -7.55
CA ASP A 34 -8.23 -15.36 -7.22
C ASP A 34 -9.10 -16.46 -7.81
N PRO A 35 -9.84 -17.21 -6.98
CA PRO A 35 -10.71 -18.29 -7.46
C PRO A 35 -11.91 -17.81 -8.28
N PHE A 36 -12.22 -16.52 -8.22
CA PHE A 36 -13.33 -15.89 -8.93
C PHE A 36 -12.91 -15.25 -10.26
N GLY A 37 -11.66 -15.46 -10.70
CA GLY A 37 -11.16 -14.97 -11.99
C GLY A 37 -10.87 -13.47 -12.03
N GLY A 38 -10.73 -12.82 -10.89
CA GLY A 38 -10.30 -11.42 -10.82
C GLY A 38 -8.82 -11.27 -11.18
N ARG A 39 -8.50 -10.22 -11.94
CA ARG A 39 -7.12 -9.89 -12.30
C ARG A 39 -6.27 -9.63 -11.05
N THR A 40 -5.10 -10.25 -10.97
CA THR A 40 -4.22 -10.22 -9.79
C THR A 40 -2.87 -9.59 -10.09
N VAL A 41 -2.12 -9.22 -9.05
CA VAL A 41 -0.75 -8.69 -9.20
C VAL A 41 0.21 -9.72 -9.77
N ALA A 42 -0.07 -11.01 -9.62
CA ALA A 42 0.73 -12.10 -10.22
C ALA A 42 0.70 -12.08 -11.76
N GLU A 43 -0.35 -11.51 -12.35
CA GLU A 43 -0.43 -11.37 -13.81
C GLU A 43 0.42 -10.21 -14.33
N LEU A 44 0.67 -9.20 -13.48
CA LEU A 44 1.47 -8.02 -13.83
C LEU A 44 2.97 -8.29 -13.64
N VAL A 45 3.33 -9.05 -12.59
CA VAL A 45 4.72 -9.29 -12.21
C VAL A 45 5.15 -10.68 -12.66
N LYS A 46 5.91 -10.74 -13.76
CA LYS A 46 6.46 -11.98 -14.31
C LYS A 46 7.94 -12.10 -13.94
N THR A 47 8.24 -12.86 -12.91
CA THR A 47 9.60 -13.14 -12.42
C THR A 47 9.78 -14.65 -12.22
N PRO A 48 11.03 -15.16 -12.35
CA PRO A 48 11.32 -16.57 -12.03
C PRO A 48 11.06 -16.88 -10.54
N GLU A 49 11.36 -15.90 -9.66
CA GLU A 49 11.15 -16.02 -8.22
C GLU A 49 9.68 -15.81 -7.86
N ARG A 50 9.21 -16.56 -6.89
CA ARG A 50 7.87 -16.37 -6.32
C ARG A 50 7.86 -15.20 -5.36
N LEU A 51 7.47 -14.01 -5.83
CA LEU A 51 7.26 -12.84 -4.99
C LEU A 51 5.83 -12.80 -4.47
N VAL A 52 5.65 -12.36 -3.23
CA VAL A 52 4.34 -12.15 -2.62
C VAL A 52 4.12 -10.67 -2.28
N PRO A 53 2.87 -10.17 -2.33
CA PRO A 53 2.60 -8.78 -1.95
C PRO A 53 2.95 -8.50 -0.49
N VAL A 54 3.63 -7.38 -0.24
CA VAL A 54 3.93 -6.85 1.10
C VAL A 54 2.77 -5.97 1.54
N GLY A 55 1.84 -6.55 2.26
CA GLY A 55 0.56 -5.92 2.56
C GLY A 55 -0.37 -5.86 1.34
N ARG A 56 -1.38 -5.01 1.43
CA ARG A 56 -2.44 -4.96 0.42
C ARG A 56 -2.85 -3.53 0.11
N LEU A 57 -3.34 -3.34 -1.12
CA LEU A 57 -4.20 -2.25 -1.54
C LEU A 57 -5.53 -2.85 -2.00
N ASP A 58 -6.63 -2.16 -1.75
CA ASP A 58 -7.94 -2.58 -2.24
C ASP A 58 -7.96 -2.61 -3.78
N LYS A 59 -8.89 -3.36 -4.37
CA LYS A 59 -9.07 -3.47 -5.83
C LYS A 59 -9.26 -2.11 -6.49
N ASP A 60 -10.00 -1.22 -5.84
CA ASP A 60 -10.33 0.15 -6.28
C ASP A 60 -9.33 1.21 -5.82
N SER A 61 -8.15 0.80 -5.32
CA SER A 61 -7.04 1.67 -4.92
C SER A 61 -5.82 1.39 -5.78
N GLU A 62 -4.95 2.39 -5.93
CA GLU A 62 -3.78 2.33 -6.79
C GLU A 62 -2.49 2.76 -6.06
N GLY A 63 -1.36 2.65 -6.72
CA GLY A 63 -0.08 3.19 -6.29
C GLY A 63 0.89 2.14 -5.77
N LEU A 64 1.76 2.55 -4.86
CA LEU A 64 2.90 1.80 -4.37
C LEU A 64 2.48 0.49 -3.70
N LEU A 65 2.87 -0.63 -4.28
CA LEU A 65 2.80 -1.96 -3.69
C LEU A 65 4.17 -2.63 -3.80
N LEU A 66 4.71 -3.05 -2.67
CA LEU A 66 5.94 -3.85 -2.65
C LEU A 66 5.57 -5.32 -2.82
N MET A 67 6.46 -6.08 -3.48
CA MET A 67 6.39 -7.54 -3.52
C MET A 67 7.77 -8.12 -3.23
N SER A 68 7.85 -9.19 -2.44
CA SER A 68 9.11 -9.77 -2.00
C SER A 68 9.02 -11.27 -1.77
N ASN A 69 10.17 -11.97 -1.84
CA ASN A 69 10.35 -13.32 -1.30
C ASN A 69 11.12 -13.32 0.04
N ASP A 70 11.48 -12.15 0.58
CA ASP A 70 12.05 -12.02 1.92
C ASP A 70 10.92 -11.98 2.98
N GLY A 71 10.64 -13.13 3.59
CA GLY A 71 9.60 -13.24 4.62
C GLY A 71 9.87 -12.36 5.86
N THR A 72 11.14 -12.08 6.19
CA THR A 72 11.49 -11.18 7.29
C THR A 72 11.07 -9.75 6.97
N LEU A 73 11.44 -9.25 5.78
CA LEU A 73 11.03 -7.93 5.31
C LEU A 73 9.51 -7.80 5.20
N VAL A 74 8.83 -8.84 4.67
CA VAL A 74 7.36 -8.87 4.59
C VAL A 74 6.74 -8.68 5.97
N ASN A 75 7.23 -9.43 6.97
CA ASN A 75 6.74 -9.33 8.35
C ASN A 75 7.04 -7.95 8.96
N GLU A 76 8.25 -7.43 8.80
CA GLU A 76 8.64 -6.10 9.30
C GLU A 76 7.71 -5.00 8.76
N LEU A 77 7.46 -4.98 7.46
CA LEU A 77 6.67 -3.92 6.81
C LEU A 77 5.15 -4.05 7.01
N THR A 78 4.65 -5.25 7.36
CA THR A 78 3.21 -5.50 7.49
C THR A 78 2.71 -5.60 8.92
N HIS A 79 3.57 -6.01 9.86
CA HIS A 79 3.14 -6.23 11.23
C HIS A 79 2.94 -4.89 11.98
N PRO A 80 1.79 -4.70 12.65
CA PRO A 80 1.43 -3.43 13.31
C PRO A 80 2.45 -2.91 14.33
N ARG A 81 3.23 -3.82 14.98
CA ARG A 81 4.22 -3.44 16.00
C ARG A 81 5.32 -2.51 15.49
N PHE A 82 5.62 -2.53 14.19
CA PHE A 82 6.69 -1.73 13.61
C PHE A 82 6.23 -0.33 13.17
N ASN A 83 4.92 -0.06 13.20
CA ASN A 83 4.32 1.26 12.95
C ASN A 83 4.76 1.94 11.63
N HIS A 84 5.10 1.17 10.60
CA HIS A 84 5.45 1.77 9.30
C HIS A 84 4.31 2.60 8.75
N THR A 85 4.59 3.88 8.52
CA THR A 85 3.61 4.80 7.97
C THR A 85 3.33 4.53 6.50
N LYS A 86 2.12 4.82 6.05
CA LYS A 86 1.71 4.77 4.65
C LYS A 86 1.07 6.11 4.31
N THR A 87 1.60 6.77 3.28
CA THR A 87 1.06 8.06 2.81
C THR A 87 0.20 7.85 1.58
N TYR A 88 -0.96 8.46 1.60
CA TYR A 88 -1.92 8.39 0.51
C TYR A 88 -2.28 9.78 0.01
N LEU A 89 -2.41 9.93 -1.30
CA LEU A 89 -3.09 11.04 -1.95
C LEU A 89 -4.49 10.59 -2.34
N VAL A 90 -5.49 11.32 -1.88
CA VAL A 90 -6.90 10.95 -2.00
C VAL A 90 -7.65 12.10 -2.64
N LYS A 91 -8.14 11.91 -3.86
CA LYS A 91 -9.04 12.88 -4.48
C LYS A 91 -10.45 12.64 -3.96
N VAL A 92 -11.03 13.66 -3.39
CA VAL A 92 -12.39 13.61 -2.83
C VAL A 92 -13.30 14.61 -3.51
N ALA A 93 -14.58 14.30 -3.56
CA ALA A 93 -15.65 15.20 -3.98
C ALA A 93 -16.63 15.44 -2.85
N GLY A 94 -17.20 16.63 -2.80
CA GLY A 94 -18.23 17.03 -1.85
C GLY A 94 -18.04 18.47 -1.37
N ARG A 95 -19.12 19.07 -0.88
CA ARG A 95 -19.06 20.44 -0.32
C ARG A 95 -18.05 20.45 0.82
N TRP A 96 -17.05 21.31 0.72
CA TRP A 96 -15.97 21.39 1.71
C TRP A 96 -16.32 22.30 2.88
N SER A 97 -15.79 21.98 4.06
CA SER A 97 -15.74 22.85 5.23
C SER A 97 -14.56 22.46 6.14
N GLU A 98 -14.10 23.41 6.95
CA GLU A 98 -13.06 23.13 7.96
C GLU A 98 -13.52 22.12 9.02
N GLU A 99 -14.82 22.02 9.26
CA GLU A 99 -15.41 21.02 10.15
C GLU A 99 -15.15 19.59 9.62
N LYS A 100 -15.28 19.37 8.32
CA LYS A 100 -14.97 18.08 7.69
C LYS A 100 -13.50 17.70 7.85
N LEU A 101 -12.59 18.67 7.71
CA LEU A 101 -11.18 18.42 7.96
C LEU A 101 -10.93 18.04 9.43
N ARG A 102 -11.60 18.71 10.36
CA ARG A 102 -11.54 18.35 11.79
C ARG A 102 -12.08 16.93 12.03
N THR A 103 -13.21 16.58 11.40
CA THR A 103 -13.77 15.21 11.47
C THR A 103 -12.76 14.16 10.98
N LEU A 104 -12.09 14.41 9.84
CA LEU A 104 -11.08 13.50 9.30
C LEU A 104 -9.85 13.33 10.21
N ARG A 105 -9.51 14.35 11.00
CA ARG A 105 -8.37 14.35 11.94
C ARG A 105 -8.72 13.81 13.32
N SER A 106 -10.00 13.65 13.62
CA SER A 106 -10.49 13.20 14.93
C SER A 106 -10.54 11.68 15.03
N PRO A 107 -10.54 11.11 16.26
CA PRO A 107 -10.86 9.70 16.45
C PRO A 107 -12.22 9.39 15.82
N LEU A 108 -12.32 8.26 15.12
CA LEU A 108 -13.55 7.83 14.49
C LEU A 108 -13.82 6.37 14.84
N THR A 109 -15.01 6.10 15.37
CA THR A 109 -15.46 4.71 15.57
C THR A 109 -16.05 4.20 14.27
N LEU A 110 -15.50 3.10 13.78
CA LEU A 110 -15.94 2.42 12.58
C LEU A 110 -17.17 1.54 12.87
N ASP A 111 -17.80 1.06 11.81
CA ASP A 111 -18.97 0.17 11.84
C ASP A 111 -18.72 -1.19 12.55
N ASP A 112 -17.46 -1.61 12.67
CA ASP A 112 -17.02 -2.79 13.42
C ASP A 112 -16.73 -2.51 14.91
N GLY A 113 -17.03 -1.30 15.40
CA GLY A 113 -16.81 -0.86 16.77
C GLY A 113 -15.39 -0.44 17.09
N TYR A 114 -14.45 -0.55 16.15
CA TYR A 114 -13.07 -0.11 16.36
C TYR A 114 -12.94 1.41 16.22
N THR A 115 -12.29 2.04 17.20
CA THR A 115 -12.01 3.47 17.16
C THR A 115 -10.60 3.69 16.61
N ILE A 116 -10.51 4.30 15.42
CA ILE A 116 -9.24 4.73 14.83
C ILE A 116 -8.68 5.93 15.58
N ARG A 117 -7.36 5.98 15.69
CA ARG A 117 -6.64 7.11 16.30
C ARG A 117 -6.69 8.33 15.38
N PRO A 118 -6.42 9.55 15.92
CA PRO A 118 -6.23 10.73 15.09
C PRO A 118 -5.23 10.48 13.97
N VAL A 119 -5.59 10.86 12.76
CA VAL A 119 -4.79 10.68 11.55
C VAL A 119 -4.37 12.04 11.03
N PRO A 120 -3.06 12.27 10.73
CA PRO A 120 -2.63 13.46 10.01
C PRO A 120 -3.30 13.51 8.63
N VAL A 121 -4.06 14.58 8.40
CA VAL A 121 -4.73 14.86 7.12
C VAL A 121 -4.46 16.30 6.72
N GLU A 122 -4.01 16.51 5.49
CA GLU A 122 -3.71 17.83 4.92
C GLU A 122 -4.46 18.01 3.60
N VAL A 123 -4.93 19.22 3.33
CA VAL A 123 -5.39 19.61 1.99
C VAL A 123 -4.14 20.02 1.21
N VAL A 124 -3.80 19.25 0.17
CA VAL A 124 -2.62 19.54 -0.67
C VAL A 124 -2.99 20.27 -1.94
N GLU A 125 -4.25 20.15 -2.39
CA GLU A 125 -4.74 20.83 -3.58
C GLU A 125 -6.25 21.08 -3.48
N ASP A 126 -6.68 22.29 -3.86
CA ASP A 126 -8.08 22.58 -4.16
C ASP A 126 -8.27 22.62 -5.67
N SER A 127 -8.82 21.55 -6.21
CA SER A 127 -9.00 21.41 -7.67
C SER A 127 -10.26 22.15 -8.21
N GLY A 128 -10.96 22.91 -7.34
CA GLY A 128 -12.24 23.53 -7.70
C GLY A 128 -13.38 22.51 -7.83
N ASN A 129 -14.56 22.97 -8.24
CA ASN A 129 -15.74 22.12 -8.49
C ASN A 129 -16.07 21.14 -7.34
N ASN A 130 -15.93 21.60 -6.10
CA ASN A 130 -16.08 20.76 -4.89
C ASN A 130 -15.18 19.53 -4.85
N THR A 131 -14.02 19.55 -5.51
CA THR A 131 -13.02 18.48 -5.45
C THR A 131 -11.74 18.97 -4.80
N ARG A 132 -11.09 18.09 -4.00
CA ARG A 132 -9.80 18.33 -3.35
C ARG A 132 -8.94 17.10 -3.36
N ILE A 133 -7.62 17.32 -3.29
CA ILE A 133 -6.66 16.27 -3.01
C ILE A 133 -6.24 16.42 -1.55
N LEU A 134 -6.45 15.34 -0.79
CA LEU A 134 -6.07 15.23 0.61
C LEU A 134 -4.88 14.27 0.74
N LYS A 135 -3.93 14.62 1.59
CA LYS A 135 -2.84 13.73 1.99
C LYS A 135 -3.18 13.12 3.35
N PHE A 136 -3.20 11.79 3.42
CA PHE A 136 -3.37 11.01 4.65
C PHE A 136 -2.06 10.31 5.00
N VAL A 137 -1.69 10.32 6.29
CA VAL A 137 -0.56 9.53 6.80
C VAL A 137 -1.08 8.54 7.84
N LEU A 138 -1.09 7.26 7.51
CA LEU A 138 -1.59 6.18 8.36
C LEU A 138 -0.44 5.36 8.94
N SER A 139 -0.47 5.07 10.23
CA SER A 139 0.38 4.09 10.91
C SER A 139 -0.28 2.71 11.02
N GLU A 140 -1.57 2.61 10.74
CA GLU A 140 -2.36 1.38 10.72
C GLU A 140 -3.03 1.18 9.36
N GLY A 141 -3.57 -0.01 9.10
CA GLY A 141 -4.20 -0.32 7.81
C GLY A 141 -5.48 -1.13 7.96
N ARG A 142 -6.52 -0.53 8.53
CA ARG A 142 -7.84 -1.17 8.62
C ARG A 142 -8.51 -1.25 7.24
N LYS A 143 -9.32 -2.29 7.05
CA LYS A 143 -10.06 -2.49 5.80
C LYS A 143 -10.84 -1.24 5.41
N ARG A 144 -10.48 -0.65 4.25
CA ARG A 144 -11.11 0.54 3.65
C ARG A 144 -11.15 1.77 4.58
N GLN A 145 -10.17 1.91 5.48
CA GLN A 145 -10.15 2.94 6.54
C GLN A 145 -10.37 4.36 6.00
N ILE A 146 -9.57 4.80 5.02
CA ILE A 146 -9.68 6.16 4.45
C ILE A 146 -11.06 6.39 3.84
N ARG A 147 -11.63 5.39 3.13
CA ARG A 147 -12.97 5.51 2.53
C ARG A 147 -14.06 5.64 3.58
N LYS A 148 -13.94 4.92 4.70
CA LYS A 148 -14.85 5.04 5.84
C LYS A 148 -14.72 6.41 6.50
N MET A 149 -13.50 6.91 6.70
CA MET A 149 -13.25 8.26 7.23
C MET A 149 -13.86 9.34 6.34
N CYS A 150 -13.64 9.27 5.02
CA CYS A 150 -14.21 10.21 4.07
C CYS A 150 -15.75 10.15 4.06
N SER A 151 -16.33 8.94 4.12
CA SER A 151 -17.77 8.75 4.21
C SER A 151 -18.37 9.40 5.47
N ALA A 152 -17.72 9.23 6.62
CA ALA A 152 -18.15 9.87 7.89
C ALA A 152 -18.06 11.40 7.82
N ALA A 153 -17.16 11.97 7.02
CA ALA A 153 -17.09 13.39 6.73
C ALA A 153 -18.00 13.82 5.56
N HIS A 154 -18.90 12.96 5.07
CA HIS A 154 -19.74 13.22 3.91
C HIS A 154 -18.95 13.67 2.68
N LEU A 155 -17.85 12.96 2.40
CA LEU A 155 -17.00 13.12 1.21
C LEU A 155 -16.96 11.81 0.43
N VAL A 156 -16.98 11.92 -0.91
CA VAL A 156 -16.87 10.77 -1.82
C VAL A 156 -15.42 10.65 -2.28
N VAL A 157 -14.82 9.48 -2.12
CA VAL A 157 -13.46 9.20 -2.62
C VAL A 157 -13.53 8.88 -4.11
N LEU A 158 -12.94 9.73 -4.94
CA LEU A 158 -12.83 9.54 -6.39
C LEU A 158 -11.61 8.68 -6.74
N THR A 159 -10.42 9.02 -6.19
CA THR A 159 -9.21 8.23 -6.36
C THR A 159 -8.49 8.07 -5.03
N LEU A 160 -7.83 6.94 -4.83
CA LEU A 160 -7.01 6.67 -3.64
C LEU A 160 -5.70 6.05 -4.10
N LYS A 161 -4.61 6.81 -3.96
CA LYS A 161 -3.28 6.43 -4.40
C LYS A 161 -2.33 6.38 -3.21
N ARG A 162 -1.71 5.21 -2.94
CA ARG A 162 -0.61 5.13 -1.98
C ARG A 162 0.68 5.58 -2.64
N VAL A 163 1.29 6.62 -2.10
CA VAL A 163 2.48 7.25 -2.67
C VAL A 163 3.75 6.98 -1.86
N LYS A 164 3.64 6.51 -0.59
CA LYS A 164 4.80 6.29 0.26
C LYS A 164 4.55 5.16 1.26
N VAL A 165 5.59 4.39 1.58
CA VAL A 165 5.64 3.38 2.67
C VAL A 165 6.95 3.59 3.43
N GLY A 166 6.88 3.89 4.74
CA GLY A 166 8.04 4.35 5.49
C GLY A 166 8.63 5.59 4.83
N ASP A 167 9.91 5.58 4.53
CA ASP A 167 10.59 6.67 3.81
C ASP A 167 10.73 6.43 2.30
N PHE A 168 10.26 5.27 1.81
CA PHE A 168 10.31 4.95 0.39
C PHE A 168 9.08 5.50 -0.35
N GLU A 169 9.32 6.30 -1.38
CA GLU A 169 8.28 6.91 -2.24
C GLU A 169 8.08 6.12 -3.53
N LEU A 170 6.86 6.20 -4.06
CA LEU A 170 6.55 5.63 -5.37
C LEU A 170 7.40 6.34 -6.44
N PRO A 171 8.27 5.61 -7.17
CA PRO A 171 9.07 6.20 -8.22
C PRO A 171 8.23 6.92 -9.27
N CYS A 172 8.58 8.16 -9.59
CA CYS A 172 7.80 9.00 -10.50
C CYS A 172 7.81 8.52 -11.95
N GLU A 173 8.82 7.74 -12.33
CA GLU A 173 8.97 7.13 -13.65
C GLU A 173 8.02 5.95 -13.88
N LEU A 174 7.53 5.30 -12.81
CA LEU A 174 6.63 4.15 -12.95
C LEU A 174 5.21 4.57 -13.32
N LYS A 175 4.69 3.94 -14.36
CA LYS A 175 3.29 4.03 -14.77
C LYS A 175 2.45 2.92 -14.13
N PRO A 176 1.12 3.08 -14.06
CA PRO A 176 0.24 2.02 -13.55
C PRO A 176 0.46 0.68 -14.29
N GLY A 177 0.75 -0.38 -13.52
CA GLY A 177 1.07 -1.71 -14.04
C GLY A 177 2.55 -1.99 -14.21
N GLU A 178 3.42 -0.99 -14.18
CA GLU A 178 4.87 -1.16 -14.26
C GLU A 178 5.49 -1.46 -12.89
N TRP A 179 6.61 -2.15 -12.93
CA TRP A 179 7.38 -2.51 -11.73
C TRP A 179 8.89 -2.52 -12.02
N ARG A 180 9.71 -2.38 -10.98
CA ARG A 180 11.16 -2.56 -11.03
C ARG A 180 11.70 -3.11 -9.72
N ASP A 181 12.92 -3.62 -9.75
CA ASP A 181 13.65 -3.99 -8.55
C ASP A 181 13.94 -2.76 -7.67
N LEU A 182 13.97 -2.96 -6.36
CA LEU A 182 14.50 -1.97 -5.43
C LEU A 182 16.03 -2.03 -5.43
N THR A 183 16.64 -0.86 -5.31
CA THR A 183 18.07 -0.73 -5.03
C THR A 183 18.35 -1.03 -3.54
N GLU A 184 19.62 -1.30 -3.21
CA GLU A 184 20.02 -1.54 -1.81
C GLU A 184 19.75 -0.32 -0.92
N SER A 185 19.89 0.90 -1.44
CA SER A 185 19.59 2.13 -0.72
C SER A 185 18.09 2.26 -0.42
N GLU A 186 17.24 1.91 -1.38
CA GLU A 186 15.78 1.91 -1.21
C GLU A 186 15.31 0.84 -0.21
N LEU A 187 15.94 -0.33 -0.23
CA LEU A 187 15.68 -1.38 0.78
C LEU A 187 16.05 -0.92 2.20
N LYS A 188 17.12 -0.14 2.35
CA LYS A 188 17.50 0.45 3.64
C LYS A 188 16.51 1.53 4.10
N ALA A 189 15.95 2.31 3.19
CA ALA A 189 14.94 3.34 3.49
C ALA A 189 13.58 2.74 3.93
N LEU A 190 13.36 1.45 3.70
CA LEU A 190 12.15 0.74 4.15
C LEU A 190 12.27 0.20 5.59
N ARG A 191 13.49 0.08 6.13
CA ARG A 191 13.81 -0.42 7.47
C ARG A 191 14.06 0.73 8.45
#